data_6cc18eeb379b8f79bc9d1cb9d0401e6b
#
_entry.id   6cc18eeb379b8f79bc9d1cb9d0401e6b
#
_cell.length_a   1.000
_cell.length_b   1.000
_cell.length_c   1.000
_cell.angle_alpha   90.00
_cell.angle_beta   90.00
_cell.angle_gamma   90.00
#
_symmetry.space_group_name_H-M   'P 1'
#
loop_
_entity.id
_entity.type
_entity.pdbx_description
1 polymer ?
#
loop_
_entity_poly.entity_id
_entity_poly.type
_entity_poly.pdbx_seq_one_letter_code
_entity_poly.pdbx_strand_id
1 'polypeptide(L)'
;MAKNAATKENTALKTVTSKKSKKFIPEMRLGHEEVLERDVELRVLSLGAGVQSSTLLFKVLHEEIAPVDIAIFADTGNEPKEVYDWVDYLKKEAKGKVEIRTVKNDRNTGSIYDDILAADGWFAGIPVYTRNTEDNSDGMSRRQCTDRYKIQPIFQEVRNILGVDNLRGRTVEMVMGISFDEIQR
;
A
#
# COMPACT_ATOMS: atom_id res chain seq x y z
N MET A 1 -10.98 -13.89 -51.06
CA MET A 1 -9.87 -12.96 -50.80
C MET A 1 -10.40 -11.74 -50.14
N ALA A 2 -10.23 -11.57 -48.86
CA ALA A 2 -10.33 -10.29 -48.13
C ALA A 2 -9.68 -10.50 -46.76
N LYS A 3 -8.55 -9.83 -46.56
CA LYS A 3 -7.78 -9.83 -45.30
C LYS A 3 -8.38 -8.81 -44.36
N ASN A 4 -8.90 -9.23 -43.23
CA ASN A 4 -9.25 -8.33 -42.14
C ASN A 4 -8.00 -8.05 -41.31
N ALA A 5 -7.52 -6.82 -41.39
CA ALA A 5 -6.49 -6.27 -40.53
C ALA A 5 -7.14 -5.81 -39.22
N ALA A 6 -6.78 -6.46 -38.13
CA ALA A 6 -7.15 -6.04 -36.75
C ALA A 6 -6.29 -4.84 -36.39
N THR A 7 -6.92 -3.69 -36.24
CA THR A 7 -6.31 -2.46 -35.71
C THR A 7 -6.06 -2.62 -34.21
N LYS A 8 -4.81 -2.69 -33.81
CA LYS A 8 -4.39 -2.59 -32.41
C LYS A 8 -4.47 -1.12 -32.01
N GLU A 9 -5.46 -0.76 -31.21
CA GLU A 9 -5.48 0.52 -30.53
C GLU A 9 -4.38 0.54 -29.46
N ASN A 10 -3.36 1.32 -29.76
CA ASN A 10 -2.28 1.65 -28.84
C ASN A 10 -2.82 2.69 -27.84
N THR A 11 -3.23 2.26 -26.66
CA THR A 11 -3.54 3.17 -25.57
C THR A 11 -2.23 3.76 -25.06
N ALA A 12 -1.92 4.95 -25.54
CA ALA A 12 -0.75 5.72 -25.12
C ALA A 12 -0.86 5.99 -23.61
N LEU A 13 0.06 5.42 -22.83
CA LEU A 13 0.33 5.85 -21.46
C LEU A 13 0.63 7.34 -21.50
N LYS A 14 -0.25 8.14 -20.89
CA LYS A 14 0.03 9.55 -20.66
C LYS A 14 1.23 9.62 -19.72
N THR A 15 2.34 10.09 -20.24
CA THR A 15 3.53 10.44 -19.48
C THR A 15 3.11 11.42 -18.40
N VAL A 16 3.17 10.97 -17.13
CA VAL A 16 2.97 11.84 -15.97
C VAL A 16 4.18 12.77 -15.95
N THR A 17 4.01 13.96 -16.50
CA THR A 17 5.03 15.01 -16.41
C THR A 17 5.11 15.41 -14.94
N SER A 18 6.25 15.08 -14.32
CA SER A 18 6.62 15.51 -12.98
C SER A 18 6.43 17.02 -12.83
N LYS A 19 5.34 17.44 -12.21
CA LYS A 19 5.22 18.80 -11.69
C LYS A 19 6.24 18.88 -10.56
N LYS A 20 7.30 19.67 -10.73
CA LYS A 20 8.25 20.00 -9.66
C LYS A 20 7.45 20.42 -8.43
N SER A 21 7.37 19.54 -7.43
CA SER A 21 6.69 19.83 -6.18
C SER A 21 7.41 20.99 -5.50
N LYS A 22 6.65 21.99 -5.04
CA LYS A 22 7.20 23.02 -4.16
C LYS A 22 7.85 22.31 -2.97
N LYS A 23 9.11 22.70 -2.64
CA LYS A 23 9.81 22.16 -1.47
C LYS A 23 8.90 22.31 -0.25
N PHE A 24 8.39 21.17 0.24
CA PHE A 24 7.74 21.12 1.53
C PHE A 24 8.81 20.80 2.56
N ILE A 25 9.07 21.74 3.47
CA ILE A 25 9.96 21.53 4.61
C ILE A 25 9.05 21.39 5.82
N PRO A 26 8.89 20.16 6.37
CA PRO A 26 8.10 20.01 7.60
C PRO A 26 8.75 20.80 8.72
N GLU A 27 7.98 21.64 9.41
CA GLU A 27 8.46 22.42 10.57
C GLU A 27 8.90 21.52 11.75
N MET A 28 8.48 20.27 11.75
CA MET A 28 8.84 19.30 12.78
C MET A 28 9.92 18.34 12.27
N ARG A 29 11.17 18.78 12.36
CA ARG A 29 12.34 17.89 12.22
C ARG A 29 12.68 17.31 13.58
N LEU A 30 12.33 16.05 13.81
CA LEU A 30 12.94 15.30 14.92
C LEU A 30 14.41 15.05 14.58
N GLY A 31 15.28 15.97 14.96
CA GLY A 31 16.68 15.74 15.29
C GLY A 31 17.65 15.12 14.26
N HIS A 32 17.29 14.94 12.99
CA HIS A 32 18.20 14.42 11.97
C HIS A 32 18.35 15.41 10.83
N GLU A 33 19.50 16.03 10.77
CA GLU A 33 19.84 17.20 9.95
C GLU A 33 20.05 16.93 8.47
N GLU A 34 19.86 15.76 7.95
CA GLU A 34 19.97 15.51 6.51
C GLU A 34 18.81 14.65 6.01
N VAL A 35 17.67 15.28 5.78
CA VAL A 35 16.82 14.78 4.69
C VAL A 35 17.58 15.07 3.42
N LEU A 36 18.35 14.10 2.96
CA LEU A 36 18.98 14.14 1.64
C LEU A 36 17.89 14.52 0.65
N GLU A 37 18.08 15.62 -0.10
CA GLU A 37 17.27 15.96 -1.27
C GLU A 37 17.50 14.84 -2.30
N ARG A 38 16.82 13.73 -2.12
CA ARG A 38 16.78 12.66 -3.11
C ARG A 38 15.65 13.00 -4.06
N ASP A 39 15.91 12.89 -5.33
CA ASP A 39 14.84 12.89 -6.32
C ASP A 39 13.95 11.69 -6.05
N VAL A 40 12.74 11.95 -5.50
CA VAL A 40 11.75 10.93 -5.24
C VAL A 40 11.01 10.65 -6.54
N GLU A 41 11.12 9.43 -7.03
CA GLU A 41 10.47 9.01 -8.28
C GLU A 41 8.97 8.77 -8.09
N LEU A 42 8.58 8.29 -6.92
CA LEU A 42 7.17 8.01 -6.57
C LEU A 42 6.95 8.19 -5.08
N ARG A 43 5.92 8.94 -4.73
CA ARG A 43 5.45 9.10 -3.35
C ARG A 43 4.11 8.41 -3.17
N VAL A 44 4.07 7.40 -2.32
CA VAL A 44 2.92 6.51 -2.14
C VAL A 44 2.37 6.65 -0.73
N LEU A 45 1.07 6.87 -0.59
CA LEU A 45 0.38 6.72 0.70
C LEU A 45 -0.08 5.28 0.86
N SER A 46 0.44 4.58 1.87
CA SER A 46 -0.10 3.28 2.30
C SER A 46 -1.40 3.51 3.06
N LEU A 47 -2.52 3.30 2.38
CA LEU A 47 -3.86 3.54 2.90
C LEU A 47 -4.40 2.28 3.58
N GLY A 48 -4.33 2.21 4.90
CA GLY A 48 -4.89 1.10 5.68
C GLY A 48 -6.38 1.24 6.00
N ALA A 49 -7.05 2.30 5.51
CA ALA A 49 -8.44 2.66 5.80
C ALA A 49 -8.75 2.85 7.32
N GLY A 50 -7.74 2.90 8.18
CA GLY A 50 -7.87 3.28 9.58
C GLY A 50 -7.78 4.79 9.78
N VAL A 51 -7.98 5.24 11.03
CA VAL A 51 -8.01 6.68 11.38
C VAL A 51 -6.74 7.41 10.93
N GLN A 52 -5.56 6.86 11.23
CA GLN A 52 -4.28 7.54 10.95
C GLN A 52 -4.04 7.72 9.45
N SER A 53 -4.19 6.65 8.66
CA SER A 53 -3.97 6.72 7.21
C SER A 53 -5.02 7.55 6.48
N SER A 54 -6.29 7.51 6.95
CA SER A 54 -7.35 8.37 6.42
C SER A 54 -7.10 9.84 6.75
N THR A 55 -6.62 10.15 7.96
CA THR A 55 -6.22 11.51 8.35
C THR A 55 -5.10 12.03 7.44
N LEU A 56 -4.08 11.22 7.16
CA LEU A 56 -3.01 11.60 6.23
C LEU A 56 -3.55 11.87 4.82
N LEU A 57 -4.47 11.03 4.33
CA LEU A 57 -5.12 11.28 3.05
C LEU A 57 -5.83 12.64 3.03
N PHE A 58 -6.65 12.94 4.04
CA PHE A 58 -7.32 14.24 4.12
C PHE A 58 -6.33 15.40 4.19
N LYS A 59 -5.25 15.28 4.97
CA LYS A 59 -4.20 16.30 5.00
C LYS A 59 -3.55 16.53 3.63
N VAL A 60 -3.33 15.47 2.85
CA VAL A 60 -2.88 15.59 1.46
C VAL A 60 -3.92 16.30 0.59
N LEU A 61 -5.21 15.93 0.70
CA LEU A 61 -6.30 16.51 -0.08
C LEU A 61 -6.53 18.01 0.23
N HIS A 62 -6.22 18.42 1.46
CA HIS A 62 -6.30 19.82 1.92
C HIS A 62 -4.97 20.57 1.79
N GLU A 63 -3.94 19.95 1.17
CA GLU A 63 -2.63 20.57 0.96
C GLU A 63 -1.89 20.95 2.27
N GLU A 64 -2.24 20.30 3.38
CA GLU A 64 -1.61 20.53 4.69
C GLU A 64 -0.26 19.82 4.83
N ILE A 65 -0.01 18.80 4.03
CA ILE A 65 1.24 18.06 3.96
C ILE A 65 1.67 17.87 2.50
N ALA A 66 2.89 17.36 2.30
CA ALA A 66 3.40 17.12 0.95
C ALA A 66 2.47 16.22 0.13
N PRO A 67 2.27 16.53 -1.17
CA PRO A 67 1.41 15.72 -2.03
C PRO A 67 1.96 14.31 -2.20
N VAL A 68 1.06 13.36 -2.39
CA VAL A 68 1.38 11.99 -2.83
C VAL A 68 0.93 11.80 -4.27
N ASP A 69 1.63 10.92 -4.98
CA ASP A 69 1.29 10.59 -6.37
C ASP A 69 0.11 9.63 -6.44
N ILE A 70 0.04 8.72 -5.45
CA ILE A 70 -1.00 7.69 -5.37
C ILE A 70 -1.19 7.24 -3.92
N ALA A 71 -2.42 6.84 -3.58
CA ALA A 71 -2.72 6.09 -2.38
C ALA A 71 -3.05 4.64 -2.74
N ILE A 72 -2.48 3.68 -2.02
CA ILE A 72 -2.69 2.25 -2.29
C ILE A 72 -3.33 1.59 -1.07
N PHE A 73 -4.52 1.02 -1.28
CA PHE A 73 -5.22 0.19 -0.31
C PHE A 73 -5.00 -1.28 -0.62
N ALA A 74 -4.36 -2.01 0.30
CA ALA A 74 -4.19 -3.45 0.19
C ALA A 74 -5.39 -4.17 0.82
N ASP A 75 -6.24 -4.73 -0.03
CA ASP A 75 -7.42 -5.49 0.37
C ASP A 75 -7.03 -6.93 0.70
N THR A 76 -7.27 -7.33 1.95
CA THR A 76 -7.02 -8.71 2.42
C THR A 76 -8.09 -9.71 1.95
N GLY A 77 -9.13 -9.22 1.26
CA GLY A 77 -10.27 -10.02 0.81
C GLY A 77 -11.26 -10.38 1.93
N ASN A 78 -11.03 -9.93 3.15
CA ASN A 78 -11.92 -10.21 4.31
C ASN A 78 -11.92 -9.03 5.30
N GLU A 79 -11.99 -7.82 4.79
CA GLU A 79 -12.22 -6.66 5.64
C GLU A 79 -13.72 -6.54 5.98
N PRO A 80 -14.09 -5.95 7.13
CA PRO A 80 -15.47 -5.62 7.44
C PRO A 80 -16.13 -4.75 6.35
N LYS A 81 -17.43 -4.89 6.16
CA LYS A 81 -18.20 -4.13 5.15
C LYS A 81 -17.98 -2.61 5.30
N GLU A 82 -17.95 -2.14 6.52
CA GLU A 82 -17.76 -0.74 6.87
C GLU A 82 -16.41 -0.18 6.36
N VAL A 83 -15.38 -1.02 6.29
CA VAL A 83 -14.07 -0.65 5.73
C VAL A 83 -14.18 -0.46 4.21
N TYR A 84 -14.89 -1.33 3.51
CA TYR A 84 -15.12 -1.17 2.07
C TYR A 84 -15.95 0.07 1.77
N ASP A 85 -17.04 0.30 2.52
CA ASP A 85 -17.88 1.48 2.39
C ASP A 85 -17.05 2.78 2.64
N TRP A 86 -16.15 2.73 3.61
CA TRP A 86 -15.24 3.84 3.92
C TRP A 86 -14.22 4.08 2.80
N VAL A 87 -13.61 3.04 2.25
CA VAL A 87 -12.68 3.17 1.12
C VAL A 87 -13.38 3.75 -0.10
N ASP A 88 -14.63 3.35 -0.37
CA ASP A 88 -15.42 3.92 -1.47
C ASP A 88 -15.78 5.39 -1.24
N TYR A 89 -16.04 5.79 0.00
CA TYR A 89 -16.19 7.19 0.37
C TYR A 89 -14.89 7.97 0.13
N LEU A 90 -13.74 7.46 0.61
CA LEU A 90 -12.44 8.09 0.39
C LEU A 90 -12.11 8.24 -1.09
N LYS A 91 -12.44 7.26 -1.93
CA LYS A 91 -12.28 7.36 -3.39
C LYS A 91 -13.10 8.49 -4.00
N LYS A 92 -14.30 8.74 -3.49
CA LYS A 92 -15.15 9.86 -3.94
C LYS A 92 -14.54 11.20 -3.55
N GLU A 93 -14.08 11.34 -2.31
CA GLU A 93 -13.45 12.57 -1.79
C GLU A 93 -12.12 12.88 -2.51
N ALA A 94 -11.33 11.86 -2.81
CA ALA A 94 -10.04 12.00 -3.49
C ALA A 94 -10.16 12.22 -5.00
N LYS A 95 -11.35 12.10 -5.58
CA LYS A 95 -11.56 12.15 -7.03
C LYS A 95 -11.01 13.43 -7.65
N GLY A 96 -10.14 13.26 -8.63
CA GLY A 96 -9.50 14.38 -9.35
C GLY A 96 -8.30 14.99 -8.63
N LYS A 97 -7.97 14.55 -7.40
CA LYS A 97 -6.81 15.00 -6.62
C LYS A 97 -5.76 13.90 -6.46
N VAL A 98 -6.15 12.76 -5.90
CA VAL A 98 -5.27 11.61 -5.66
C VAL A 98 -5.98 10.34 -6.12
N GLU A 99 -5.31 9.52 -6.91
CA GLU A 99 -5.82 8.20 -7.25
C GLU A 99 -5.72 7.27 -6.04
N ILE A 100 -6.83 6.59 -5.69
CA ILE A 100 -6.82 5.52 -4.69
C ILE A 100 -6.96 4.19 -5.42
N ARG A 101 -5.90 3.39 -5.41
CA ARG A 101 -5.86 2.09 -6.03
C ARG A 101 -6.01 0.99 -5.00
N THR A 102 -6.90 0.04 -5.28
CA THR A 102 -7.07 -1.16 -4.46
C THR A 102 -6.24 -2.29 -5.07
N VAL A 103 -5.43 -2.94 -4.26
CA VAL A 103 -4.60 -4.09 -4.66
C VAL A 103 -4.91 -5.29 -3.77
N LYS A 104 -4.71 -6.48 -4.31
CA LYS A 104 -4.85 -7.75 -3.60
C LYS A 104 -3.60 -8.59 -3.77
N ASN A 105 -3.41 -9.55 -2.88
CA ASN A 105 -2.43 -10.60 -3.11
C ASN A 105 -2.83 -11.38 -4.37
N ASP A 106 -1.93 -11.49 -5.33
CA ASP A 106 -2.11 -12.24 -6.57
C ASP A 106 -1.80 -13.74 -6.43
N ARG A 107 -1.33 -14.15 -5.24
CA ARG A 107 -1.01 -15.55 -4.91
C ARG A 107 -2.21 -16.19 -4.26
N ASN A 108 -2.44 -17.46 -4.57
CA ASN A 108 -3.55 -18.28 -4.08
C ASN A 108 -4.92 -17.64 -4.42
N THR A 109 -5.83 -17.53 -3.43
CA THR A 109 -7.17 -16.97 -3.63
C THR A 109 -7.21 -15.45 -3.58
N GLY A 110 -6.16 -14.81 -3.08
CA GLY A 110 -6.14 -13.37 -2.81
C GLY A 110 -6.93 -12.93 -1.58
N SER A 111 -7.56 -13.89 -0.89
CA SER A 111 -8.32 -13.68 0.34
C SER A 111 -7.67 -14.45 1.49
N ILE A 112 -7.37 -13.75 2.58
CA ILE A 112 -6.80 -14.40 3.77
C ILE A 112 -7.74 -15.46 4.35
N TYR A 113 -9.04 -15.24 4.30
CA TYR A 113 -10.03 -16.17 4.82
C TYR A 113 -10.11 -17.44 3.95
N ASP A 114 -10.20 -17.29 2.63
CA ASP A 114 -10.29 -18.41 1.73
C ASP A 114 -8.99 -19.23 1.72
N ASP A 115 -7.84 -18.58 1.85
CA ASP A 115 -6.55 -19.25 1.95
C ASP A 115 -6.42 -20.07 3.25
N ILE A 116 -7.03 -19.62 4.35
CA ILE A 116 -7.09 -20.40 5.61
C ILE A 116 -7.97 -21.64 5.43
N LEU A 117 -9.09 -21.49 4.73
CA LEU A 117 -10.04 -22.59 4.54
C LEU A 117 -9.56 -23.61 3.49
N ALA A 118 -8.79 -23.20 2.53
CA ALA A 118 -8.33 -24.07 1.44
C ALA A 118 -7.45 -25.23 1.92
N ALA A 119 -6.81 -25.11 3.09
CA ALA A 119 -6.09 -26.19 3.83
C ALA A 119 -5.08 -27.03 3.02
N ASP A 120 -4.63 -26.55 1.86
CA ASP A 120 -3.72 -27.26 0.95
C ASP A 120 -2.25 -27.26 1.43
N GLY A 121 -2.04 -27.35 2.74
CA GLY A 121 -0.69 -27.36 3.33
C GLY A 121 -0.03 -25.99 3.41
N TRP A 122 -0.69 -24.94 2.95
CA TRP A 122 -0.22 -23.57 3.04
C TRP A 122 -0.99 -22.80 4.12
N PHE A 123 -0.26 -22.26 5.08
CA PHE A 123 -0.85 -21.50 6.19
C PHE A 123 -0.69 -19.98 5.95
N ALA A 124 -1.78 -19.23 6.09
CA ALA A 124 -1.80 -17.78 5.85
C ALA A 124 -0.92 -16.96 6.82
N GLY A 125 -0.28 -17.62 7.78
CA GLY A 125 0.65 -16.99 8.73
C GLY A 125 -0.02 -16.02 9.68
N ILE A 126 -1.23 -16.35 10.14
CA ILE A 126 -1.92 -15.58 11.18
C ILE A 126 -1.18 -15.79 12.50
N PRO A 127 -0.98 -14.73 13.30
CA PRO A 127 -0.38 -14.87 14.62
C PRO A 127 -1.36 -15.62 15.53
N VAL A 128 -0.96 -16.80 15.97
CA VAL A 128 -1.66 -17.60 16.97
C VAL A 128 -0.75 -17.83 18.16
N TYR A 129 -1.30 -17.77 19.35
CA TYR A 129 -0.57 -18.17 20.54
C TYR A 129 -0.50 -19.71 20.57
N THR A 130 0.66 -20.21 20.84
CA THR A 130 0.92 -21.64 20.97
C THR A 130 1.43 -21.92 22.38
N ARG A 131 1.04 -23.06 22.92
CA ARG A 131 1.59 -23.58 24.18
C ARG A 131 2.27 -24.91 23.89
N ASN A 132 3.54 -25.00 24.25
CA ASN A 132 4.24 -26.28 24.19
C ASN A 132 3.70 -27.17 25.32
N THR A 133 3.28 -28.38 24.96
CA THR A 133 2.71 -29.34 25.93
C THR A 133 3.76 -30.01 26.77
N GLU A 134 5.04 -29.98 26.40
CA GLU A 134 6.12 -30.64 27.10
C GLU A 134 6.71 -29.78 28.26
N ASP A 135 6.92 -28.48 27.98
CA ASP A 135 7.55 -27.55 28.94
C ASP A 135 6.64 -26.41 29.38
N ASN A 136 5.36 -26.39 28.94
CA ASN A 136 4.40 -25.33 29.20
C ASN A 136 4.84 -23.92 28.75
N SER A 137 5.86 -23.83 27.91
CA SER A 137 6.28 -22.54 27.37
C SER A 137 5.25 -21.96 26.42
N ASP A 138 4.99 -20.67 26.53
CA ASP A 138 4.13 -19.95 25.62
C ASP A 138 4.95 -19.40 24.44
N GLY A 139 4.40 -19.54 23.24
CA GLY A 139 4.98 -19.01 22.02
C GLY A 139 3.95 -18.26 21.20
N MET A 140 4.40 -17.58 20.17
CA MET A 140 3.52 -16.95 19.18
C MET A 140 4.07 -17.24 17.79
N SER A 141 3.19 -17.67 16.88
CA SER A 141 3.58 -17.87 15.48
C SER A 141 3.97 -16.53 14.83
N ARG A 142 4.87 -16.58 13.84
CA ARG A 142 5.30 -15.38 13.13
C ARG A 142 4.13 -14.74 12.40
N ARG A 143 3.99 -13.41 12.54
CA ARG A 143 2.99 -12.59 11.85
C ARG A 143 3.38 -12.38 10.39
N GLN A 144 3.02 -13.32 9.51
CA GLN A 144 3.32 -13.25 8.07
C GLN A 144 2.17 -12.67 7.24
N CYS A 145 0.95 -12.62 7.78
CA CYS A 145 -0.22 -12.12 7.07
C CYS A 145 -0.05 -10.66 6.62
N THR A 146 0.52 -9.80 7.46
CA THR A 146 0.78 -8.39 7.09
C THR A 146 1.72 -8.29 5.90
N ASP A 147 2.81 -9.06 5.89
CA ASP A 147 3.74 -9.06 4.77
C ASP A 147 3.05 -9.53 3.49
N ARG A 148 2.37 -10.66 3.53
CA ARG A 148 1.80 -11.31 2.34
C ARG A 148 0.60 -10.59 1.75
N TYR A 149 -0.31 -10.11 2.59
CA TYR A 149 -1.58 -9.52 2.13
C TYR A 149 -1.58 -8.00 2.08
N LYS A 150 -0.59 -7.33 2.69
CA LYS A 150 -0.51 -5.86 2.69
C LYS A 150 0.79 -5.37 2.07
N ILE A 151 1.95 -5.78 2.57
CA ILE A 151 3.24 -5.23 2.12
C ILE A 151 3.56 -5.67 0.69
N GLN A 152 3.55 -6.97 0.41
CA GLN A 152 3.91 -7.49 -0.91
C GLN A 152 3.02 -6.96 -2.04
N PRO A 153 1.67 -6.91 -1.93
CA PRO A 153 0.82 -6.33 -2.96
C PRO A 153 1.11 -4.85 -3.23
N ILE A 154 1.37 -4.06 -2.17
CA ILE A 154 1.74 -2.64 -2.34
C ILE A 154 3.06 -2.51 -3.11
N PHE A 155 4.10 -3.25 -2.71
CA PHE A 155 5.38 -3.23 -3.41
C PHE A 155 5.30 -3.76 -4.84
N GLN A 156 4.43 -4.75 -5.10
CA GLN A 156 4.18 -5.22 -6.47
C GLN A 156 3.59 -4.10 -7.30
N GLU A 157 2.59 -3.38 -6.76
CA GLU A 157 1.96 -2.29 -7.48
C GLU A 157 2.91 -1.11 -7.71
N VAL A 158 3.77 -0.79 -6.74
CA VAL A 158 4.83 0.21 -6.91
C VAL A 158 5.76 -0.17 -8.08
N ARG A 159 6.15 -1.45 -8.19
CA ARG A 159 6.94 -1.93 -9.34
C ARG A 159 6.19 -1.77 -10.67
N ASN A 160 4.90 -2.11 -10.67
CA ASN A 160 4.05 -1.97 -11.86
C ASN A 160 3.95 -0.51 -12.31
N ILE A 161 3.75 0.42 -11.37
CA ILE A 161 3.68 1.86 -11.66
C ILE A 161 4.99 2.38 -12.25
N LEU A 162 6.12 1.97 -11.69
CA LEU A 162 7.45 2.38 -12.14
C LEU A 162 7.92 1.60 -13.39
N GLY A 163 7.22 0.55 -13.81
CA GLY A 163 7.60 -0.29 -14.94
C GLY A 163 8.91 -1.05 -14.72
N VAL A 164 9.16 -1.52 -13.48
CA VAL A 164 10.42 -2.19 -13.10
C VAL A 164 10.17 -3.53 -12.42
N ASP A 165 11.10 -4.46 -12.57
CA ASP A 165 11.01 -5.77 -11.92
C ASP A 165 11.43 -5.72 -10.44
N ASN A 166 12.31 -4.77 -10.09
CA ASN A 166 12.77 -4.57 -8.72
C ASN A 166 12.99 -3.08 -8.42
N LEU A 167 12.99 -2.73 -7.12
CA LEU A 167 13.13 -1.35 -6.65
C LEU A 167 14.58 -0.97 -6.30
N ARG A 168 15.56 -1.82 -6.62
CA ARG A 168 16.97 -1.52 -6.31
C ARG A 168 17.42 -0.27 -7.07
N GLY A 169 17.96 0.71 -6.35
CA GLY A 169 18.42 1.97 -6.91
C GLY A 169 17.31 2.97 -7.25
N ARG A 170 16.05 2.65 -6.92
CA ARG A 170 14.91 3.57 -7.04
C ARG A 170 14.63 4.27 -5.72
N THR A 171 14.21 5.52 -5.79
CA THR A 171 13.83 6.30 -4.62
C THR A 171 12.31 6.42 -4.56
N VAL A 172 11.71 5.61 -3.68
CA VAL A 172 10.26 5.62 -3.42
C VAL A 172 10.03 6.07 -2.00
N GLU A 173 9.20 7.07 -1.82
CA GLU A 173 8.77 7.53 -0.50
C GLU A 173 7.44 6.88 -0.13
N MET A 174 7.43 6.16 0.99
CA MET A 174 6.23 5.52 1.52
C MET A 174 5.72 6.32 2.71
N VAL A 175 4.55 6.94 2.56
CA VAL A 175 3.86 7.66 3.63
C VAL A 175 2.95 6.67 4.37
N MET A 176 3.16 6.53 5.68
CA MET A 176 2.41 5.58 6.51
C MET A 176 1.83 6.29 7.74
N GLY A 177 0.57 5.96 8.06
CA GLY A 177 -0.08 6.43 9.28
C GLY A 177 0.35 5.58 10.48
N ILE A 178 1.29 6.10 11.26
CA ILE A 178 1.78 5.49 12.51
C ILE A 178 1.64 6.54 13.60
N SER A 179 0.99 6.18 14.70
CA SER A 179 0.91 7.08 15.87
C SER A 179 2.22 7.08 16.65
N PHE A 180 2.47 8.15 17.41
CA PHE A 180 3.71 8.31 18.14
C PHE A 180 3.98 7.18 19.15
N ASP A 181 2.93 6.68 19.78
CA ASP A 181 2.99 5.54 20.72
C ASP A 181 3.25 4.18 20.03
N GLU A 182 3.07 4.10 18.70
CA GLU A 182 3.35 2.89 17.91
C GLU A 182 4.76 2.85 17.30
N ILE A 183 5.50 3.95 17.33
CA ILE A 183 6.86 4.03 16.74
C ILE A 183 7.83 3.03 17.37
N GLN A 184 7.57 2.62 18.60
CA GLN A 184 8.42 1.67 19.34
C GLN A 184 8.04 0.20 19.13
N ARG A 185 7.06 -0.10 18.30
CA ARG A 185 6.65 -1.45 17.93
C ARG A 185 7.31 -1.84 16.61
#